data_b271f26feefc92ac7be2a9b3d45888ce
#
_entry.id   b271f26feefc92ac7be2a9b3d45888ce
#
_cell.length_a   1.000
_cell.length_b   1.000
_cell.length_c   1.000
_cell.angle_alpha   90.00
_cell.angle_beta   90.00
_cell.angle_gamma   90.00
#
_symmetry.space_group_name_H-M   'P 1'
#
loop_
_entity.id
_entity.type
_entity.pdbx_description
1 polymer ?
#
loop_
_entity_poly.entity_id
_entity_poly.type
_entity_poly.pdbx_seq_one_letter_code
_entity_poly.pdbx_strand_id
1 'polypeptide(L)'
;QPLSTAAAPFQYSMSHTATWGKIGIKIIDQSFSNWSDLERLKRENESLKAEQSRYSGILAENIRLRHLLKFREGYTQFNLLGASVIGRDYGTWTNTMVIDCGVNQGLKKYMPVIVPEGLVGFVSEVYTESARVQLLIDPRTMVGGIIQRPASRVASMVSGNTGKLGVLSFVNIVKEDDVIKGDVVITSGYGGVYPKGLVIGSIQQVTDDSGKLSLDCLLYTSDAADD
;
A
#
# COMPACT_ATOMS: atom_id res chain seq x y z
N GLN A 1 60.45 -40.20 -68.21
CA GLN A 1 60.04 -39.38 -67.08
C GLN A 1 58.67 -38.70 -67.36
N PRO A 2 57.53 -39.30 -66.94
CA PRO A 2 56.36 -38.49 -66.70
C PRO A 2 55.60 -38.98 -65.43
N LEU A 3 56.20 -38.95 -64.27
CA LEU A 3 55.49 -39.33 -63.02
C LEU A 3 55.45 -38.19 -61.96
N SER A 4 56.04 -37.04 -62.27
CA SER A 4 56.08 -35.93 -61.30
C SER A 4 54.94 -34.91 -61.46
N THR A 5 54.17 -34.96 -62.56
CA THR A 5 53.13 -33.96 -62.86
C THR A 5 51.71 -34.35 -62.37
N ALA A 6 51.50 -35.60 -61.94
CA ALA A 6 50.19 -36.08 -61.52
C ALA A 6 49.93 -35.90 -60.00
N ALA A 7 50.97 -35.63 -59.19
CA ALA A 7 50.82 -35.51 -57.74
C ALA A 7 50.54 -34.07 -57.26
N ALA A 8 50.75 -33.05 -58.10
CA ALA A 8 50.53 -31.66 -57.72
C ALA A 8 49.05 -31.29 -57.41
N PRO A 9 48.03 -31.73 -58.13
CA PRO A 9 46.65 -31.35 -57.80
C PRO A 9 46.14 -32.02 -56.52
N PHE A 10 46.70 -33.17 -56.12
CA PHE A 10 46.27 -33.88 -54.92
C PHE A 10 46.79 -33.24 -53.63
N GLN A 11 48.00 -32.70 -53.66
CA GLN A 11 48.53 -31.93 -52.50
C GLN A 11 47.85 -30.60 -52.32
N TYR A 12 47.41 -29.95 -53.39
CA TYR A 12 46.68 -28.67 -53.29
C TYR A 12 45.29 -28.84 -52.73
N SER A 13 44.58 -29.90 -53.05
CA SER A 13 43.25 -30.18 -52.49
C SER A 13 43.29 -30.56 -51.03
N MET A 14 44.31 -31.24 -50.59
CA MET A 14 44.46 -31.68 -49.18
C MET A 14 44.81 -30.54 -48.23
N SER A 15 45.58 -29.52 -48.68
CA SER A 15 45.87 -28.34 -47.90
C SER A 15 44.70 -27.40 -47.73
N HIS A 16 43.84 -27.29 -48.74
CA HIS A 16 42.62 -26.48 -48.67
C HIS A 16 41.56 -27.08 -47.74
N THR A 17 41.38 -28.40 -47.74
CA THR A 17 40.41 -29.05 -46.82
C THR A 17 40.82 -28.96 -45.36
N ALA A 18 42.11 -29.02 -45.06
CA ALA A 18 42.62 -28.85 -43.68
C ALA A 18 42.42 -27.41 -43.12
N THR A 19 42.49 -26.41 -44.02
CA THR A 19 42.28 -25.00 -43.61
C THR A 19 40.79 -24.71 -43.35
N TRP A 20 39.88 -25.27 -44.17
CA TRP A 20 38.43 -25.11 -43.97
C TRP A 20 37.95 -25.82 -42.70
N GLY A 21 38.50 -26.99 -42.36
CA GLY A 21 38.21 -27.71 -41.12
C GLY A 21 38.60 -26.91 -39.87
N LYS A 22 39.74 -26.26 -39.87
CA LYS A 22 40.19 -25.42 -38.76
C LYS A 22 39.35 -24.14 -38.58
N ILE A 23 38.85 -23.57 -39.67
CA ILE A 23 37.98 -22.40 -39.64
C ILE A 23 36.60 -22.80 -39.09
N GLY A 24 36.05 -23.95 -39.57
CA GLY A 24 34.77 -24.48 -39.10
C GLY A 24 34.76 -24.78 -37.61
N ILE A 25 35.80 -25.39 -37.07
CA ILE A 25 35.95 -25.68 -35.62
C ILE A 25 36.03 -24.40 -34.80
N LYS A 26 36.79 -23.39 -35.27
CA LYS A 26 36.90 -22.12 -34.58
C LYS A 26 35.58 -21.33 -34.50
N ILE A 27 34.76 -21.38 -35.56
CA ILE A 27 33.46 -20.72 -35.59
C ILE A 27 32.47 -21.42 -34.63
N ILE A 28 32.51 -22.74 -34.57
CA ILE A 28 31.68 -23.53 -33.68
C ILE A 28 32.05 -23.29 -32.22
N ASP A 29 33.33 -23.26 -31.87
CA ASP A 29 33.84 -23.02 -30.52
C ASP A 29 33.48 -21.60 -30.04
N GLN A 30 33.61 -20.62 -30.93
CA GLN A 30 33.25 -19.23 -30.65
C GLN A 30 31.74 -19.01 -30.50
N SER A 31 30.94 -19.81 -31.18
CA SER A 31 29.48 -19.80 -31.04
C SER A 31 29.02 -20.40 -29.72
N PHE A 32 29.62 -21.49 -29.28
CA PHE A 32 29.32 -22.10 -27.97
C PHE A 32 29.75 -21.23 -26.79
N SER A 33 30.93 -20.57 -26.88
CA SER A 33 31.35 -19.62 -25.83
C SER A 33 30.42 -18.42 -25.73
N ASN A 34 29.95 -17.88 -26.86
CA ASN A 34 28.99 -16.77 -26.88
C ASN A 34 27.63 -17.15 -26.24
N TRP A 35 27.16 -18.38 -26.46
CA TRP A 35 25.90 -18.84 -25.84
C TRP A 35 26.05 -19.00 -24.33
N SER A 36 27.15 -19.56 -23.84
CA SER A 36 27.40 -19.70 -22.40
C SER A 36 27.56 -18.35 -21.71
N ASP A 37 28.19 -17.39 -22.37
CA ASP A 37 28.32 -16.02 -21.88
C ASP A 37 26.96 -15.29 -21.84
N LEU A 38 26.12 -15.52 -22.85
CA LEU A 38 24.78 -14.95 -22.92
C LEU A 38 23.87 -15.50 -21.82
N GLU A 39 23.95 -16.78 -21.50
CA GLU A 39 23.24 -17.38 -20.39
C GLU A 39 23.76 -16.91 -19.01
N ARG A 40 25.07 -16.73 -18.90
CA ARG A 40 25.69 -16.17 -17.69
C ARG A 40 25.23 -14.75 -17.46
N LEU A 41 25.31 -13.89 -18.48
CA LEU A 41 24.85 -12.49 -18.41
C LEU A 41 23.35 -12.38 -18.13
N LYS A 42 22.53 -13.28 -18.68
CA LYS A 42 21.10 -13.33 -18.32
C LYS A 42 20.88 -13.63 -16.85
N ARG A 43 21.54 -14.66 -16.33
CA ARG A 43 21.44 -15.03 -14.90
C ARG A 43 21.94 -13.91 -14.00
N GLU A 44 23.05 -13.25 -14.38
CA GLU A 44 23.58 -12.10 -13.65
C GLU A 44 22.61 -10.91 -13.68
N ASN A 45 22.00 -10.62 -14.84
CA ASN A 45 21.00 -9.57 -14.98
C ASN A 45 19.74 -9.87 -14.14
N GLU A 46 19.29 -11.12 -14.12
CA GLU A 46 18.15 -11.55 -13.29
C GLU A 46 18.47 -11.45 -11.79
N SER A 47 19.69 -11.84 -11.38
CA SER A 47 20.12 -11.68 -9.98
C SER A 47 20.24 -10.22 -9.57
N LEU A 48 20.79 -9.36 -10.44
CA LEU A 48 20.88 -7.92 -10.19
C LEU A 48 19.52 -7.26 -10.12
N LYS A 49 18.56 -7.66 -10.97
CA LYS A 49 17.17 -7.17 -10.89
C LYS A 49 16.47 -7.61 -9.61
N ALA A 50 16.67 -8.85 -9.19
CA ALA A 50 16.14 -9.34 -7.92
C ALA A 50 16.73 -8.58 -6.72
N GLU A 51 18.03 -8.32 -6.75
CA GLU A 51 18.72 -7.53 -5.73
C GLU A 51 18.22 -6.08 -5.71
N GLN A 52 18.07 -5.45 -6.88
CA GLN A 52 17.52 -4.09 -6.99
C GLN A 52 16.09 -4.00 -6.43
N SER A 53 15.25 -4.99 -6.73
CA SER A 53 13.90 -5.07 -6.16
C SER A 53 13.93 -5.19 -4.64
N ARG A 54 14.85 -5.98 -4.10
CA ARG A 54 15.05 -6.15 -2.66
C ARG A 54 15.52 -4.83 -2.00
N TYR A 55 16.46 -4.12 -2.62
CA TYR A 55 16.91 -2.81 -2.13
C TYR A 55 15.78 -1.77 -2.13
N SER A 56 14.98 -1.72 -3.19
CA SER A 56 13.84 -0.80 -3.26
C SER A 56 12.82 -1.08 -2.16
N GLY A 57 12.53 -2.34 -1.87
CA GLY A 57 11.67 -2.74 -0.76
C GLY A 57 12.21 -2.29 0.61
N ILE A 58 13.51 -2.51 0.88
CA ILE A 58 14.16 -2.07 2.13
C ILE A 58 14.12 -0.54 2.26
N LEU A 59 14.32 0.17 1.15
CA LEU A 59 14.31 1.63 1.16
C LEU A 59 12.91 2.18 1.45
N ALA A 60 11.88 1.61 0.84
CA ALA A 60 10.48 1.95 1.09
C ALA A 60 10.13 1.72 2.57
N GLU A 61 10.50 0.56 3.12
CA GLU A 61 10.27 0.24 4.53
C GLU A 61 11.01 1.21 5.48
N ASN A 62 12.26 1.59 5.15
CA ASN A 62 13.00 2.56 5.96
C ASN A 62 12.33 3.94 5.95
N ILE A 63 11.81 4.38 4.80
CA ILE A 63 11.04 5.62 4.69
C ILE A 63 9.77 5.52 5.55
N ARG A 64 9.02 4.42 5.43
CA ARG A 64 7.81 4.16 6.23
C ARG A 64 8.09 4.21 7.73
N LEU A 65 9.15 3.53 8.19
CA LEU A 65 9.53 3.51 9.60
C LEU A 65 9.92 4.90 10.12
N ARG A 66 10.63 5.70 9.31
CA ARG A 66 10.95 7.10 9.66
C ARG A 66 9.70 7.97 9.77
N HIS A 67 8.73 7.79 8.88
CA HIS A 67 7.44 8.49 8.97
C HIS A 67 6.68 8.12 10.24
N LEU A 68 6.63 6.84 10.60
CA LEU A 68 6.01 6.37 11.84
C LEU A 68 6.70 6.92 13.10
N LEU A 69 8.03 7.01 13.11
CA LEU A 69 8.77 7.61 14.21
C LEU A 69 8.44 9.10 14.38
N LYS A 70 8.45 9.88 13.30
CA LYS A 70 8.05 11.28 13.30
C LYS A 70 6.58 11.45 13.73
N PHE A 71 5.70 10.58 13.26
CA PHE A 71 4.30 10.57 13.67
C PHE A 71 4.16 10.37 15.18
N ARG A 72 4.87 9.41 15.78
CA ARG A 72 4.88 9.17 17.22
C ARG A 72 5.36 10.39 18.01
N GLU A 73 6.37 11.11 17.51
CA GLU A 73 6.86 12.34 18.12
C GLU A 73 5.81 13.46 18.12
N GLY A 74 4.95 13.53 17.10
CA GLY A 74 3.86 14.49 17.01
C GLY A 74 2.66 14.22 17.94
N TYR A 75 2.53 12.97 18.41
CA TYR A 75 1.41 12.51 19.25
C TYR A 75 1.86 12.07 20.65
N THR A 76 2.75 12.83 21.27
CA THR A 76 3.33 12.53 22.59
C THR A 76 2.29 12.41 23.73
N GLN A 77 1.10 12.95 23.55
CA GLN A 77 -0.03 12.82 24.48
C GLN A 77 -0.66 11.42 24.50
N PHE A 78 -0.35 10.57 23.51
CA PHE A 78 -0.90 9.23 23.40
C PHE A 78 0.21 8.19 23.54
N ASN A 79 -0.10 7.08 24.21
CA ASN A 79 0.78 5.92 24.21
C ASN A 79 0.46 5.07 22.95
N LEU A 80 1.26 5.25 21.90
CA LEU A 80 1.06 4.57 20.62
C LEU A 80 1.77 3.22 20.60
N LEU A 81 1.04 2.18 20.18
CA LEU A 81 1.54 0.84 19.90
C LEU A 81 1.59 0.63 18.39
N GLY A 82 2.76 0.27 17.86
CA GLY A 82 2.90 -0.10 16.44
C GLY A 82 2.38 -1.50 16.19
N ALA A 83 1.62 -1.67 15.11
CA ALA A 83 1.07 -2.94 14.68
C ALA A 83 1.17 -3.09 13.16
N SER A 84 1.27 -4.35 12.68
CA SER A 84 1.24 -4.69 11.26
C SER A 84 -0.09 -5.35 10.90
N VAL A 85 -0.59 -5.07 9.71
CA VAL A 85 -1.78 -5.74 9.19
C VAL A 85 -1.39 -7.13 8.68
N ILE A 86 -1.99 -8.16 9.26
CA ILE A 86 -1.75 -9.57 8.90
C ILE A 86 -2.89 -10.20 8.13
N GLY A 87 -4.03 -9.52 8.02
CA GLY A 87 -5.20 -9.99 7.27
C GLY A 87 -6.19 -8.88 7.01
N ARG A 88 -6.91 -8.95 5.89
CA ARG A 88 -7.99 -8.02 5.53
C ARG A 88 -9.20 -8.83 5.09
N ASP A 89 -10.37 -8.42 5.55
CA ASP A 89 -11.65 -9.00 5.16
C ASP A 89 -12.56 -7.88 4.62
N TYR A 90 -12.73 -7.88 3.31
CA TYR A 90 -13.63 -6.99 2.59
C TYR A 90 -14.89 -7.76 2.22
N GLY A 91 -15.72 -8.06 3.22
CA GLY A 91 -17.03 -8.63 2.98
C GLY A 91 -18.01 -7.57 2.47
N THR A 92 -19.09 -8.01 1.82
CA THR A 92 -20.17 -7.11 1.36
C THR A 92 -20.81 -6.31 2.50
N TRP A 93 -20.70 -6.80 3.73
CA TRP A 93 -21.34 -6.24 4.93
C TRP A 93 -20.37 -5.92 6.07
N THR A 94 -19.09 -6.27 5.94
CA THR A 94 -18.09 -6.07 6.98
C THR A 94 -16.78 -5.60 6.37
N ASN A 95 -16.26 -4.48 6.87
CA ASN A 95 -14.93 -4.01 6.52
C ASN A 95 -14.06 -4.11 7.77
N THR A 96 -13.26 -5.19 7.85
CA THR A 96 -12.39 -5.46 8.99
C THR A 96 -10.98 -5.81 8.54
N MET A 97 -10.01 -5.55 9.43
CA MET A 97 -8.64 -6.02 9.28
C MET A 97 -8.18 -6.73 10.55
N VAL A 98 -7.17 -7.57 10.43
CA VAL A 98 -6.51 -8.24 11.56
C VAL A 98 -5.11 -7.70 11.68
N ILE A 99 -4.71 -7.35 12.91
CA ILE A 99 -3.38 -6.84 13.25
C ILE A 99 -2.64 -7.83 14.16
N ASP A 100 -1.31 -7.78 14.14
CA ASP A 100 -0.38 -8.66 14.91
C ASP A 100 -0.17 -8.24 16.37
N CYS A 101 -1.10 -7.48 16.94
CA CYS A 101 -1.06 -7.05 18.33
C CYS A 101 -2.31 -7.51 19.07
N GLY A 102 -2.14 -7.98 20.31
CA GLY A 102 -3.23 -8.49 21.14
C GLY A 102 -3.12 -8.07 22.61
N VAL A 103 -3.73 -8.87 23.48
CA VAL A 103 -3.72 -8.65 24.95
C VAL A 103 -2.30 -8.59 25.50
N ASN A 104 -1.39 -9.44 24.99
CA ASN A 104 0.01 -9.51 25.45
C ASN A 104 0.76 -8.18 25.30
N GLN A 105 0.39 -7.36 24.29
CA GLN A 105 0.96 -6.05 24.06
C GLN A 105 0.15 -4.92 24.74
N GLY A 106 -0.87 -5.26 25.51
CA GLY A 106 -1.72 -4.30 26.23
C GLY A 106 -2.86 -3.71 25.42
N LEU A 107 -3.20 -4.31 24.27
CA LEU A 107 -4.31 -3.85 23.46
C LEU A 107 -5.65 -4.11 24.15
N LYS A 108 -6.58 -3.19 24.01
CA LYS A 108 -7.93 -3.30 24.57
C LYS A 108 -8.98 -3.01 23.51
N LYS A 109 -10.18 -3.59 23.71
CA LYS A 109 -11.35 -3.31 22.88
C LYS A 109 -11.67 -1.81 22.89
N TYR A 110 -12.11 -1.29 21.75
CA TYR A 110 -12.42 0.13 21.48
C TYR A 110 -11.22 1.08 21.43
N MET A 111 -9.98 0.58 21.49
CA MET A 111 -8.83 1.45 21.20
C MET A 111 -8.88 1.92 19.74
N PRO A 112 -8.66 3.23 19.48
CA PRO A 112 -8.60 3.75 18.12
C PRO A 112 -7.36 3.25 17.39
N VAL A 113 -7.50 2.99 16.11
CA VAL A 113 -6.40 2.65 15.19
C VAL A 113 -6.19 3.82 14.26
N ILE A 114 -4.97 4.34 14.24
CA ILE A 114 -4.62 5.55 13.51
C ILE A 114 -3.40 5.31 12.62
N VAL A 115 -3.32 6.09 11.56
CA VAL A 115 -2.16 6.23 10.67
C VAL A 115 -1.79 7.72 10.60
N PRO A 116 -0.65 8.11 9.99
CA PRO A 116 -0.28 9.50 9.85
C PRO A 116 -1.36 10.39 9.21
N GLU A 117 -2.16 9.84 8.34
CA GLU A 117 -3.22 10.52 7.59
C GLU A 117 -4.49 10.71 8.40
N GLY A 118 -4.73 9.87 9.42
CA GLY A 118 -5.90 10.01 10.27
C GLY A 118 -6.38 8.71 10.94
N LEU A 119 -7.64 8.72 11.36
CA LEU A 119 -8.31 7.61 12.02
C LEU A 119 -8.75 6.56 10.98
N VAL A 120 -8.33 5.31 11.18
CA VAL A 120 -8.68 4.18 10.32
C VAL A 120 -9.87 3.39 10.84
N GLY A 121 -9.96 3.23 12.16
CA GLY A 121 -11.00 2.43 12.79
C GLY A 121 -10.79 2.25 14.28
N PHE A 122 -11.33 1.19 14.81
CA PHE A 122 -11.16 0.82 16.23
C PHE A 122 -11.06 -0.70 16.40
N VAL A 123 -10.43 -1.11 17.49
CA VAL A 123 -10.31 -2.51 17.88
C VAL A 123 -11.68 -3.06 18.31
N SER A 124 -12.26 -3.95 17.51
CA SER A 124 -13.57 -4.58 17.78
C SER A 124 -13.46 -5.83 18.65
N GLU A 125 -12.39 -6.61 18.44
CA GLU A 125 -12.11 -7.84 19.20
C GLU A 125 -10.61 -7.95 19.46
N VAL A 126 -10.24 -8.48 20.63
CA VAL A 126 -8.84 -8.68 21.00
C VAL A 126 -8.62 -10.14 21.35
N TYR A 127 -7.60 -10.73 20.76
CA TYR A 127 -7.09 -12.07 21.05
C TYR A 127 -5.74 -11.98 21.77
N THR A 128 -5.12 -13.11 22.05
CA THR A 128 -3.85 -13.16 22.81
C THR A 128 -2.72 -12.39 22.10
N GLU A 129 -2.52 -12.63 20.79
CA GLU A 129 -1.42 -12.08 19.98
C GLU A 129 -1.89 -11.30 18.74
N SER A 130 -3.19 -11.19 18.56
CA SER A 130 -3.78 -10.48 17.42
C SER A 130 -5.04 -9.73 17.84
N ALA A 131 -5.53 -8.85 16.98
CA ALA A 131 -6.82 -8.19 17.20
C ALA A 131 -7.51 -7.93 15.87
N ARG A 132 -8.85 -7.87 15.93
CA ARG A 132 -9.68 -7.46 14.80
C ARG A 132 -9.99 -5.97 14.93
N VAL A 133 -9.78 -5.24 13.86
CA VAL A 133 -10.09 -3.81 13.72
C VAL A 133 -11.28 -3.66 12.81
N GLN A 134 -12.29 -2.95 13.26
CA GLN A 134 -13.42 -2.51 12.45
C GLN A 134 -13.10 -1.15 11.85
N LEU A 135 -13.17 -1.06 10.52
CA LEU A 135 -12.80 0.16 9.78
C LEU A 135 -13.91 1.22 9.89
N LEU A 136 -13.54 2.48 9.71
CA LEU A 136 -14.50 3.59 9.63
C LEU A 136 -15.46 3.48 8.44
N ILE A 137 -14.98 2.88 7.35
CA ILE A 137 -15.77 2.65 6.13
C ILE A 137 -16.85 1.58 6.30
N ASP A 138 -16.84 0.83 7.42
CA ASP A 138 -17.91 -0.10 7.75
C ASP A 138 -19.21 0.69 8.07
N PRO A 139 -20.33 0.40 7.41
CA PRO A 139 -21.59 1.13 7.62
C PRO A 139 -22.13 1.09 9.06
N ARG A 140 -21.69 0.10 9.85
CA ARG A 140 -22.08 -0.05 11.26
C ARG A 140 -21.22 0.79 12.20
N THR A 141 -20.12 1.37 11.70
CA THR A 141 -19.22 2.23 12.48
C THR A 141 -19.79 3.64 12.50
N MET A 142 -19.95 4.19 13.71
CA MET A 142 -20.31 5.57 13.92
C MET A 142 -19.31 6.27 14.82
N VAL A 143 -18.81 7.43 14.38
CA VAL A 143 -17.83 8.24 15.12
C VAL A 143 -18.33 9.67 15.22
N GLY A 144 -18.29 10.24 16.41
CA GLY A 144 -18.59 11.67 16.60
C GLY A 144 -17.51 12.53 15.94
N GLY A 145 -17.89 13.29 14.92
CA GLY A 145 -17.04 14.23 14.21
C GLY A 145 -17.35 15.67 14.54
N ILE A 146 -16.37 16.55 14.39
CA ILE A 146 -16.55 18.00 14.48
C ILE A 146 -15.69 18.66 13.38
N ILE A 147 -16.24 19.69 12.75
CA ILE A 147 -15.47 20.50 11.79
C ILE A 147 -14.38 21.26 12.52
N GLN A 148 -13.16 21.18 12.01
CA GLN A 148 -11.99 21.81 12.64
C GLN A 148 -11.97 23.33 12.42
N ARG A 149 -12.67 23.85 11.41
CA ARG A 149 -12.74 25.28 11.09
C ARG A 149 -13.33 26.08 12.27
N PRO A 150 -12.61 27.10 12.81
CA PRO A 150 -13.06 27.82 14.00
C PRO A 150 -14.42 28.52 13.87
N ALA A 151 -14.78 28.93 12.65
CA ALA A 151 -16.03 29.63 12.38
C ALA A 151 -17.25 28.72 12.40
N SER A 152 -17.12 27.44 12.01
CA SER A 152 -18.24 26.52 11.89
C SER A 152 -18.43 25.65 13.14
N ARG A 153 -17.43 24.84 13.48
CA ARG A 153 -17.44 23.88 14.60
C ARG A 153 -18.69 22.99 14.66
N VAL A 154 -19.35 22.74 13.53
CA VAL A 154 -20.50 21.84 13.45
C VAL A 154 -20.07 20.45 13.90
N ALA A 155 -20.83 19.88 14.84
CA ALA A 155 -20.57 18.57 15.39
C ALA A 155 -21.70 17.60 14.97
N SER A 156 -21.32 16.47 14.39
CA SER A 156 -22.26 15.43 13.99
C SER A 156 -21.61 14.06 13.93
N MET A 157 -22.29 13.07 13.35
CA MET A 157 -21.81 11.70 13.26
C MET A 157 -21.21 11.42 11.89
N VAL A 158 -20.10 10.68 11.89
CA VAL A 158 -19.48 10.11 10.69
C VAL A 158 -19.77 8.63 10.66
N SER A 159 -20.24 8.10 9.53
CA SER A 159 -20.48 6.67 9.31
C SER A 159 -19.96 6.23 7.95
N GLY A 160 -19.66 4.94 7.80
CA GLY A 160 -19.37 4.35 6.50
C GLY A 160 -20.55 4.48 5.56
N ASN A 161 -20.32 4.74 4.27
CA ASN A 161 -21.34 4.86 3.26
C ASN A 161 -21.70 3.49 2.67
N THR A 162 -22.99 3.14 2.68
CA THR A 162 -23.48 1.86 2.13
C THR A 162 -23.49 1.80 0.60
N GLY A 163 -23.55 2.95 -0.06
CA GLY A 163 -23.67 3.05 -1.52
C GLY A 163 -22.34 3.24 -2.25
N LYS A 164 -21.28 3.65 -1.56
CA LYS A 164 -19.97 3.92 -2.13
C LYS A 164 -18.88 3.37 -1.22
N LEU A 165 -18.14 2.37 -1.70
CA LEU A 165 -16.99 1.81 -0.99
C LEU A 165 -15.89 2.88 -0.80
N GLY A 166 -15.25 2.88 0.37
CA GLY A 166 -14.17 3.81 0.67
C GLY A 166 -14.58 5.25 1.00
N VAL A 167 -15.87 5.54 1.05
CA VAL A 167 -16.41 6.88 1.33
C VAL A 167 -17.09 6.88 2.69
N LEU A 168 -16.89 7.97 3.44
CA LEU A 168 -17.60 8.22 4.68
C LEU A 168 -18.69 9.27 4.47
N SER A 169 -19.76 9.15 5.22
CA SER A 169 -20.84 10.14 5.25
C SER A 169 -20.83 10.90 6.58
N PHE A 170 -20.83 12.21 6.52
CA PHE A 170 -21.08 13.07 7.67
C PHE A 170 -22.57 13.37 7.70
N VAL A 171 -23.27 12.77 8.65
CA VAL A 171 -24.73 12.64 8.66
C VAL A 171 -25.36 13.51 9.74
N ASN A 172 -26.69 13.74 9.65
CA ASN A 172 -27.47 14.52 10.62
C ASN A 172 -27.01 15.99 10.76
N ILE A 173 -26.57 16.60 9.65
CA ILE A 173 -26.23 18.01 9.57
C ILE A 173 -27.49 18.77 9.17
N VAL A 174 -27.85 19.81 9.90
CA VAL A 174 -28.99 20.65 9.54
C VAL A 174 -28.63 21.62 8.41
N LYS A 175 -29.62 22.08 7.63
CA LYS A 175 -29.37 22.95 6.45
C LYS A 175 -28.74 24.31 6.78
N GLU A 176 -28.98 24.78 7.98
CA GLU A 176 -28.46 26.03 8.50
C GLU A 176 -27.00 25.93 8.97
N ASP A 177 -26.45 24.72 9.04
CA ASP A 177 -25.05 24.50 9.44
C ASP A 177 -24.08 24.97 8.37
N ASP A 178 -23.06 25.71 8.79
CA ASP A 178 -22.01 26.24 7.91
C ASP A 178 -20.98 25.14 7.62
N VAL A 179 -21.26 24.33 6.60
CA VAL A 179 -20.41 23.25 6.11
C VAL A 179 -20.04 23.49 4.66
N ILE A 180 -18.74 23.51 4.36
CA ILE A 180 -18.25 23.74 3.00
C ILE A 180 -17.30 22.63 2.54
N LYS A 181 -17.18 22.48 1.25
CA LYS A 181 -16.18 21.60 0.64
C LYS A 181 -14.77 22.00 1.07
N GLY A 182 -13.96 21.02 1.46
CA GLY A 182 -12.60 21.21 1.96
C GLY A 182 -12.51 21.30 3.50
N ASP A 183 -13.62 21.39 4.22
CA ASP A 183 -13.61 21.35 5.68
C ASP A 183 -13.02 20.03 6.17
N VAL A 184 -12.10 20.10 7.14
CA VAL A 184 -11.51 18.93 7.80
C VAL A 184 -12.39 18.54 8.98
N VAL A 185 -12.75 17.27 9.02
CA VAL A 185 -13.51 16.66 10.12
C VAL A 185 -12.56 15.90 11.03
N ILE A 186 -12.62 16.21 12.33
CA ILE A 186 -11.82 15.56 13.38
C ILE A 186 -12.75 14.88 14.38
N THR A 187 -12.24 13.94 15.16
CA THR A 187 -13.00 13.32 16.25
C THR A 187 -13.39 14.37 17.30
N SER A 188 -14.64 14.35 17.70
CA SER A 188 -15.20 15.30 18.68
C SER A 188 -14.80 14.99 20.12
N GLY A 189 -14.44 13.73 20.42
CA GLY A 189 -14.22 13.25 21.78
C GLY A 189 -15.51 12.91 22.55
N TYR A 190 -16.67 13.14 21.95
CA TYR A 190 -17.96 12.76 22.58
C TYR A 190 -18.12 11.24 22.62
N GLY A 191 -18.67 10.73 23.73
CA GLY A 191 -18.86 9.29 23.94
C GLY A 191 -17.66 8.57 24.55
N GLY A 192 -16.50 9.22 24.70
CA GLY A 192 -15.35 8.70 25.46
C GLY A 192 -14.58 7.52 24.80
N VAL A 193 -15.01 7.07 23.62
CA VAL A 193 -14.34 5.98 22.87
C VAL A 193 -13.15 6.50 22.08
N TYR A 194 -13.31 7.63 21.43
CA TYR A 194 -12.25 8.24 20.61
C TYR A 194 -11.70 9.50 21.30
N PRO A 195 -10.37 9.66 21.41
CA PRO A 195 -9.81 10.93 21.86
C PRO A 195 -10.14 12.03 20.85
N LYS A 196 -10.29 13.25 21.34
CA LYS A 196 -10.57 14.41 20.49
C LYS A 196 -9.38 14.79 19.63
N GLY A 197 -9.66 15.19 18.37
CA GLY A 197 -8.66 15.82 17.51
C GLY A 197 -7.99 14.88 16.51
N LEU A 198 -8.39 13.62 16.42
CA LEU A 198 -7.92 12.73 15.35
C LEU A 198 -8.61 13.10 14.04
N VAL A 199 -7.85 13.26 12.98
CA VAL A 199 -8.39 13.56 11.65
C VAL A 199 -9.22 12.34 11.17
N ILE A 200 -10.43 12.57 10.67
CA ILE A 200 -11.28 11.55 10.07
C ILE A 200 -11.20 11.65 8.54
N GLY A 201 -11.22 12.87 8.01
CA GLY A 201 -11.17 13.12 6.58
C GLY A 201 -11.54 14.54 6.22
N SER A 202 -11.64 14.84 4.92
CA SER A 202 -12.05 16.13 4.39
C SER A 202 -13.34 16.03 3.60
N ILE A 203 -14.20 17.05 3.69
CA ILE A 203 -15.47 17.12 2.97
C ILE A 203 -15.18 17.37 1.49
N GLN A 204 -15.59 16.44 0.64
CA GLN A 204 -15.41 16.54 -0.81
C GLN A 204 -16.65 17.06 -1.51
N GLN A 205 -17.81 16.72 -0.99
CA GLN A 205 -19.09 17.09 -1.57
C GLN A 205 -20.12 17.34 -0.49
N VAL A 206 -20.86 18.43 -0.61
CA VAL A 206 -22.03 18.75 0.19
C VAL A 206 -23.22 18.68 -0.76
N THR A 207 -24.22 17.85 -0.44
CA THR A 207 -25.42 17.67 -1.25
C THR A 207 -26.63 18.09 -0.41
N ASP A 208 -27.37 19.08 -0.92
CA ASP A 208 -28.66 19.48 -0.38
C ASP A 208 -29.76 18.71 -1.14
N ASP A 209 -30.31 17.69 -0.51
CA ASP A 209 -31.44 16.97 -1.06
C ASP A 209 -32.74 17.72 -0.66
N SER A 210 -33.40 18.32 -1.65
CA SER A 210 -34.56 19.22 -1.45
C SER A 210 -35.74 18.60 -0.69
N GLY A 211 -35.73 17.29 -0.46
CA GLY A 211 -36.71 16.55 0.33
C GLY A 211 -36.30 16.22 1.77
N LYS A 212 -35.06 16.45 2.15
CA LYS A 212 -34.54 16.15 3.49
C LYS A 212 -34.22 17.44 4.26
N LEU A 213 -34.38 17.36 5.58
CA LEU A 213 -34.01 18.44 6.52
C LEU A 213 -32.50 18.46 6.82
N SER A 214 -31.73 17.52 6.25
CA SER A 214 -30.31 17.34 6.51
C SER A 214 -29.48 17.39 5.23
N LEU A 215 -28.22 17.87 5.37
CA LEU A 215 -27.22 17.82 4.32
C LEU A 215 -26.52 16.46 4.32
N ASP A 216 -26.28 15.92 3.14
CA ASP A 216 -25.44 14.72 2.97
C ASP A 216 -24.03 15.15 2.56
N CYS A 217 -23.05 14.96 3.44
CA CYS A 217 -21.66 15.31 3.18
C CYS A 217 -20.85 14.03 3.01
N LEU A 218 -20.13 13.94 1.88
CA LEU A 218 -19.20 12.84 1.62
C LEU A 218 -17.80 13.25 2.06
N LEU A 219 -17.18 12.43 2.90
CA LEU A 219 -15.79 12.57 3.32
C LEU A 219 -14.93 11.55 2.58
N TYR A 220 -13.76 11.98 2.19
CA TYR A 220 -12.71 11.10 1.69
C TYR A 220 -11.64 10.96 2.77
N THR A 221 -11.34 9.73 3.16
CA THR A 221 -10.13 9.44 3.92
C THR A 221 -9.00 9.30 2.92
N SER A 222 -7.84 9.91 3.18
CA SER A 222 -6.65 9.63 2.39
C SER A 222 -6.43 8.11 2.33
N ASP A 223 -6.06 7.59 1.16
CA ASP A 223 -5.93 6.17 0.83
C ASP A 223 -4.89 5.42 1.69
N ALA A 224 -5.08 5.38 2.98
CA ALA A 224 -4.29 4.52 3.87
C ALA A 224 -4.69 3.03 3.77
N ALA A 225 -5.56 2.68 2.83
CA ALA A 225 -6.05 1.32 2.67
C ALA A 225 -5.47 0.58 1.45
N ASP A 226 -4.71 1.27 0.58
CA ASP A 226 -4.21 0.70 -0.67
C ASP A 226 -2.69 0.43 -0.71
N ASP A 227 -1.93 0.68 0.38
CA ASP A 227 -0.51 0.31 0.51
C ASP A 227 -0.30 -0.92 1.42
#